data_2ba3b21e78d43d4c483f1572b88f99c6
#
_entry.id   2ba3b21e78d43d4c483f1572b88f99c6
#
_cell.length_a   1.000
_cell.length_b   1.000
_cell.length_c   1.000
_cell.angle_alpha   90.00
_cell.angle_beta   90.00
_cell.angle_gamma   90.00
#
_symmetry.space_group_name_H-M   'P 1'
#
loop_
_entity.id
_entity.type
_entity.pdbx_description
1 polymer ?
#
loop_
_entity_poly.entity_id
_entity_poly.type
_entity_poly.pdbx_seq_one_letter_code
_entity_poly.pdbx_strand_id
1 'polypeptide(L)'
;MQNYNILFACLISCSLISEEVDKTYGKGLPRDSESLIPSDASYPEWETGEYTSIDPQRMKDVVIDISNIALESEKRTPYWGRLPGTPEDKKTMDYIEAKLVNLGFNIEKKDVYITKEWRPRQWSLNYEFNDKSYSIASAFPTGENIKHLDSSFKTELVWVGLGSEADFIGKDIKGKAAVIYSFFVPGGRSHSASSRAELFYANKIASEKGAALIINIMGVPGDAMFAGGAFHGTSGKPASSFNAPVITISQDEGFLLRDRMLKEKIFIDFDLKIDVIENLKTTYMIARLDGVSEEEIFMGAHTDGYFQGSMDNASGIAVGLEMAEYYSKLKKSDRPRSISFFLYPDHHHGEYSVREVEEYYDWDNVAVILTLEHPSQSQLYWFNEDIMVSNAIGSFRWNVMGSDKLKSIFKRRLKENGVSIYNYMTDGPKLTDKAPGFHIIDHVIYHTTFDIPELVPAEGMKRSAKAFLGIIDDVNKLSLEDLR
;
A
#
# COMPACT_ATOMS: atom_id res chain seq x y z
N MET A 1 9.60 -2.85 -65.23
CA MET A 1 9.93 -1.55 -64.62
C MET A 1 8.72 -1.10 -63.84
N GLN A 2 8.64 -1.50 -62.64
CA GLN A 2 7.61 -1.03 -61.69
C GLN A 2 8.09 -1.31 -60.26
N ASN A 3 7.88 -0.30 -59.39
CA ASN A 3 7.86 -0.41 -57.92
C ASN A 3 9.20 -0.36 -57.18
N TYR A 4 9.69 0.87 -56.95
CA TYR A 4 10.44 1.22 -55.76
C TYR A 4 10.07 2.66 -55.34
N ASN A 5 8.93 2.86 -54.71
CA ASN A 5 8.55 4.15 -54.12
C ASN A 5 7.54 4.00 -52.94
N ILE A 6 7.80 3.09 -52.01
CA ILE A 6 7.02 3.01 -50.74
C ILE A 6 7.95 2.74 -49.56
N LEU A 7 9.07 3.40 -49.45
CA LEU A 7 9.92 3.24 -48.28
C LEU A 7 10.52 4.56 -47.75
N PHE A 8 9.95 5.71 -48.10
CA PHE A 8 10.47 6.99 -47.63
C PHE A 8 9.47 7.88 -46.87
N ALA A 9 8.28 7.37 -46.55
CA ALA A 9 7.25 8.14 -45.86
C ALA A 9 7.11 7.83 -44.35
N CYS A 10 7.87 6.87 -43.82
CA CYS A 10 7.80 6.49 -42.39
C CYS A 10 8.94 7.01 -41.50
N LEU A 11 9.83 7.84 -42.03
CA LEU A 11 10.98 8.34 -41.25
C LEU A 11 10.93 9.82 -40.91
N ILE A 12 9.82 10.52 -41.17
CA ILE A 12 9.71 11.96 -40.87
C ILE A 12 8.67 12.27 -39.76
N SER A 13 8.01 11.28 -39.18
CA SER A 13 7.04 11.52 -38.09
C SER A 13 7.57 11.26 -36.67
N CYS A 14 8.85 10.93 -36.52
CA CYS A 14 9.42 10.69 -35.18
C CYS A 14 10.26 11.83 -34.60
N SER A 15 10.20 13.04 -35.15
CA SER A 15 11.05 14.14 -34.70
C SER A 15 10.28 15.39 -34.19
N LEU A 16 9.01 15.29 -33.89
CA LEU A 16 8.21 16.44 -33.42
C LEU A 16 7.29 16.10 -32.23
N ILE A 17 7.76 15.32 -31.27
CA ILE A 17 7.11 15.23 -29.95
C ILE A 17 8.22 15.35 -28.90
N SER A 18 8.68 16.55 -28.68
CA SER A 18 9.41 16.95 -27.47
C SER A 18 9.09 18.40 -27.13
N GLU A 19 7.83 18.77 -27.12
CA GLU A 19 7.42 19.91 -26.34
C GLU A 19 7.17 19.42 -24.92
N GLU A 20 7.80 20.12 -23.98
CA GLU A 20 7.63 19.97 -22.56
C GLU A 20 6.14 19.86 -22.24
N VAL A 21 5.68 18.66 -21.98
CA VAL A 21 4.45 18.49 -21.20
C VAL A 21 4.79 19.02 -19.83
N ASP A 22 4.20 20.13 -19.46
CA ASP A 22 4.26 20.68 -18.10
C ASP A 22 3.47 19.74 -17.17
N LYS A 23 4.08 18.57 -16.94
CA LYS A 23 3.53 17.57 -16.02
C LYS A 23 3.85 18.02 -14.63
N THR A 24 2.83 18.28 -13.84
CA THR A 24 2.94 18.47 -12.40
C THR A 24 3.24 17.12 -11.75
N TYR A 25 4.50 16.75 -11.74
CA TYR A 25 4.97 15.51 -11.14
C TYR A 25 4.61 15.41 -9.65
N GLY A 26 4.29 14.20 -9.19
CA GLY A 26 4.06 13.91 -7.78
C GLY A 26 2.68 14.24 -7.22
N LYS A 27 1.69 14.55 -8.07
CA LYS A 27 0.33 14.88 -7.63
C LYS A 27 -0.72 13.78 -7.86
N GLY A 28 -0.28 12.54 -7.92
CA GLY A 28 -1.16 11.41 -8.20
C GLY A 28 -1.41 11.19 -9.68
N LEU A 29 -2.38 10.35 -10.02
CA LEU A 29 -2.79 10.16 -11.41
C LEU A 29 -3.05 11.54 -12.02
N PRO A 30 -2.53 11.83 -13.25
CA PRO A 30 -2.77 13.10 -13.91
C PRO A 30 -4.28 13.36 -13.92
N ARG A 31 -4.73 14.38 -13.19
CA ARG A 31 -6.17 14.68 -13.05
C ARG A 31 -6.82 15.09 -14.37
N ASP A 32 -6.01 15.44 -15.32
CA ASP A 32 -6.41 15.78 -16.70
C ASP A 32 -6.62 14.55 -17.57
N SER A 33 -6.22 13.37 -17.11
CA SER A 33 -6.53 12.11 -17.76
C SER A 33 -7.86 11.55 -17.26
N GLU A 34 -8.93 12.32 -17.40
CA GLU A 34 -10.32 11.79 -17.33
C GLU A 34 -10.49 10.52 -18.18
N SER A 35 -9.57 10.30 -19.12
CA SER A 35 -9.51 9.09 -19.94
C SER A 35 -8.97 7.84 -19.25
N LEU A 36 -8.24 7.95 -18.12
CA LEU A 36 -7.66 6.79 -17.43
C LEU A 36 -8.59 6.16 -16.40
N ILE A 37 -9.49 6.97 -15.81
CA ILE A 37 -10.53 6.49 -14.91
C ILE A 37 -11.85 6.80 -15.61
N PRO A 38 -12.55 5.81 -16.19
CA PRO A 38 -13.86 6.04 -16.77
C PRO A 38 -14.77 6.65 -15.68
N SER A 39 -15.30 7.85 -15.91
CA SER A 39 -16.19 8.55 -14.95
C SER A 39 -17.47 7.76 -14.65
N ASP A 40 -17.77 6.77 -15.48
CA ASP A 40 -18.93 5.88 -15.46
C ASP A 40 -18.54 4.40 -15.32
N ALA A 41 -17.34 4.10 -14.78
CA ALA A 41 -16.91 2.72 -14.57
C ALA A 41 -17.93 1.96 -13.72
N SER A 42 -18.87 1.30 -14.39
CA SER A 42 -19.84 0.41 -13.77
C SER A 42 -19.24 -0.99 -13.72
N TYR A 43 -18.88 -1.41 -12.51
CA TYR A 43 -18.49 -2.80 -12.28
C TYR A 43 -19.73 -3.68 -12.38
N PRO A 44 -19.63 -4.86 -13.05
CA PRO A 44 -20.76 -5.80 -13.11
C PRO A 44 -21.25 -6.12 -11.70
N GLU A 45 -22.53 -5.95 -11.45
CA GLU A 45 -23.15 -6.31 -10.18
C GLU A 45 -23.06 -7.82 -9.97
N TRP A 46 -22.79 -8.20 -8.73
CA TRP A 46 -22.77 -9.58 -8.30
C TRP A 46 -23.73 -9.77 -7.12
N GLU A 47 -24.88 -10.38 -7.37
CA GLU A 47 -25.90 -10.56 -6.35
C GLU A 47 -26.04 -12.03 -5.95
N THR A 48 -25.94 -12.29 -4.67
CA THR A 48 -26.10 -13.62 -4.08
C THR A 48 -27.47 -13.79 -3.38
N GLY A 49 -28.21 -12.69 -3.19
CA GLY A 49 -29.43 -12.67 -2.39
C GLY A 49 -29.19 -12.73 -0.87
N GLU A 50 -27.96 -12.99 -0.41
CA GLU A 50 -27.56 -12.95 1.00
C GLU A 50 -27.05 -11.55 1.37
N TYR A 51 -27.12 -11.19 2.66
CA TYR A 51 -26.58 -9.94 3.22
C TYR A 51 -26.99 -8.68 2.44
N THR A 52 -28.28 -8.56 2.13
CA THR A 52 -28.84 -7.47 1.30
C THR A 52 -28.74 -6.08 1.95
N SER A 53 -28.46 -6.02 3.25
CA SER A 53 -28.25 -4.75 3.99
C SER A 53 -26.86 -4.15 3.83
N ILE A 54 -25.92 -4.87 3.20
CA ILE A 54 -24.57 -4.37 2.92
C ILE A 54 -24.67 -3.28 1.86
N ASP A 55 -24.21 -2.10 2.21
CA ASP A 55 -24.30 -0.89 1.40
C ASP A 55 -22.94 -0.49 0.84
N PRO A 56 -22.73 -0.67 -0.48
CA PRO A 56 -21.46 -0.31 -1.12
C PRO A 56 -21.18 1.20 -1.07
N GLN A 57 -22.21 2.05 -1.11
CA GLN A 57 -22.02 3.50 -1.07
C GLN A 57 -21.55 3.96 0.31
N ARG A 58 -22.13 3.41 1.37
CA ARG A 58 -21.70 3.71 2.74
C ARG A 58 -20.22 3.37 2.98
N MET A 59 -19.76 2.23 2.44
CA MET A 59 -18.33 1.87 2.48
C MET A 59 -17.49 2.86 1.65
N LYS A 60 -17.95 3.26 0.48
CA LYS A 60 -17.25 4.24 -0.37
C LYS A 60 -17.12 5.59 0.32
N ASP A 61 -18.17 6.04 1.00
CA ASP A 61 -18.15 7.29 1.77
C ASP A 61 -17.11 7.22 2.90
N VAL A 62 -16.97 6.09 3.59
CA VAL A 62 -15.92 5.88 4.61
C VAL A 62 -14.52 5.98 4.00
N VAL A 63 -14.30 5.35 2.84
CA VAL A 63 -13.01 5.46 2.14
C VAL A 63 -12.68 6.91 1.80
N ILE A 64 -13.65 7.66 1.28
CA ILE A 64 -13.49 9.09 0.94
C ILE A 64 -13.20 9.91 2.19
N ASP A 65 -13.94 9.70 3.29
CA ASP A 65 -13.76 10.45 4.54
C ASP A 65 -12.36 10.23 5.11
N ILE A 66 -11.88 8.99 5.19
CA ILE A 66 -10.56 8.65 5.71
C ILE A 66 -9.45 9.18 4.80
N SER A 67 -9.62 9.10 3.47
CA SER A 67 -8.68 9.66 2.51
C SER A 67 -8.59 11.18 2.62
N ASN A 68 -9.71 11.85 2.87
CA ASN A 68 -9.74 13.30 3.10
C ASN A 68 -9.01 13.70 4.40
N ILE A 69 -9.08 12.88 5.46
CA ILE A 69 -8.26 13.09 6.67
C ILE A 69 -6.77 13.06 6.30
N ALA A 70 -6.34 12.10 5.50
CA ALA A 70 -4.94 12.02 5.06
C ALA A 70 -4.49 13.26 4.27
N LEU A 71 -5.34 13.78 3.37
CA LEU A 71 -5.07 15.00 2.58
C LEU A 71 -4.87 16.27 3.44
N GLU A 72 -5.36 16.30 4.67
CA GLU A 72 -5.08 17.41 5.58
C GLU A 72 -3.58 17.49 5.93
N SER A 73 -2.90 16.34 6.05
CA SER A 73 -1.47 16.32 6.35
C SER A 73 -0.59 16.77 5.18
N GLU A 74 -1.02 16.56 3.92
CA GLU A 74 -0.31 17.04 2.72
C GLU A 74 -0.06 18.54 2.75
N LYS A 75 -1.03 19.31 3.27
CA LYS A 75 -0.93 20.78 3.39
C LYS A 75 0.09 21.22 4.43
N ARG A 76 0.50 20.34 5.33
CA ARG A 76 1.31 20.65 6.51
C ARG A 76 2.73 20.11 6.42
N THR A 77 2.90 18.96 5.77
CA THR A 77 4.20 18.27 5.71
C THR A 77 4.38 17.57 4.36
N PRO A 78 5.60 17.60 3.80
CA PRO A 78 5.88 16.87 2.56
C PRO A 78 5.86 15.35 2.74
N TYR A 79 6.06 14.84 3.96
CA TYR A 79 5.93 13.42 4.31
C TYR A 79 4.58 13.22 4.99
N TRP A 80 3.57 12.86 4.21
CA TRP A 80 2.18 12.93 4.62
C TRP A 80 1.41 11.61 4.52
N GLY A 81 0.29 11.57 5.22
CA GLY A 81 -0.60 10.43 5.38
C GLY A 81 -1.18 10.39 6.78
N ARG A 82 -1.74 9.25 7.16
CA ARG A 82 -2.23 8.99 8.51
C ARG A 82 -1.12 8.29 9.32
N LEU A 83 -0.06 9.03 9.62
CA LEU A 83 1.12 8.48 10.26
C LEU A 83 0.97 8.46 11.80
N PRO A 84 1.51 7.45 12.52
CA PRO A 84 1.36 7.32 13.97
C PRO A 84 1.72 8.59 14.72
N GLY A 85 0.93 8.94 15.74
CA GLY A 85 1.14 10.10 16.61
C GLY A 85 0.92 11.46 15.94
N THR A 86 0.37 11.51 14.71
CA THR A 86 -0.02 12.76 14.04
C THR A 86 -1.46 13.15 14.37
N PRO A 87 -1.86 14.40 14.09
CA PRO A 87 -3.27 14.79 14.20
C PRO A 87 -4.20 13.94 13.34
N GLU A 88 -3.74 13.48 12.16
CA GLU A 88 -4.50 12.66 11.22
C GLU A 88 -4.68 11.21 11.72
N ASP A 89 -3.68 10.65 12.39
CA ASP A 89 -3.79 9.38 13.11
C ASP A 89 -4.91 9.47 14.16
N LYS A 90 -4.81 10.45 15.05
CA LYS A 90 -5.84 10.68 16.07
C LYS A 90 -7.22 10.91 15.47
N LYS A 91 -7.34 11.73 14.43
CA LYS A 91 -8.62 12.06 13.78
C LYS A 91 -9.25 10.84 13.14
N THR A 92 -8.45 9.96 12.52
CA THR A 92 -8.91 8.70 11.96
C THR A 92 -9.43 7.77 13.06
N MET A 93 -8.69 7.65 14.15
CA MET A 93 -9.11 6.83 15.29
C MET A 93 -10.40 7.35 15.93
N ASP A 94 -10.51 8.67 16.15
CA ASP A 94 -11.72 9.32 16.68
C ASP A 94 -12.94 9.10 15.75
N TYR A 95 -12.75 9.17 14.42
CA TYR A 95 -13.80 8.92 13.42
C TYR A 95 -14.33 7.49 13.52
N ILE A 96 -13.44 6.51 13.62
CA ILE A 96 -13.82 5.09 13.71
C ILE A 96 -14.50 4.81 15.05
N GLU A 97 -13.92 5.31 16.17
CA GLU A 97 -14.48 5.18 17.52
C GLU A 97 -15.91 5.69 17.57
N ALA A 98 -16.16 6.88 17.06
CA ALA A 98 -17.51 7.47 17.07
C ALA A 98 -18.53 6.58 16.35
N LYS A 99 -18.16 5.96 15.22
CA LYS A 99 -19.04 5.03 14.50
C LYS A 99 -19.30 3.75 15.31
N LEU A 100 -18.27 3.12 15.87
CA LEU A 100 -18.41 1.88 16.64
C LEU A 100 -19.19 2.08 17.94
N VAL A 101 -18.97 3.19 18.66
CA VAL A 101 -19.76 3.55 19.85
C VAL A 101 -21.24 3.71 19.50
N ASN A 102 -21.56 4.39 18.40
CA ASN A 102 -22.93 4.57 17.93
C ASN A 102 -23.60 3.23 17.55
N LEU A 103 -22.83 2.23 17.17
CA LEU A 103 -23.28 0.86 16.88
C LEU A 103 -23.37 -0.03 18.13
N GLY A 104 -23.04 0.50 19.30
CA GLY A 104 -23.16 -0.20 20.58
C GLY A 104 -21.96 -1.09 20.95
N PHE A 105 -20.82 -0.90 20.31
CA PHE A 105 -19.58 -1.57 20.70
C PHE A 105 -19.00 -0.99 21.97
N ASN A 106 -18.48 -1.85 22.84
CA ASN A 106 -17.65 -1.47 23.97
C ASN A 106 -16.22 -1.21 23.48
N ILE A 107 -15.66 -0.08 23.86
CA ILE A 107 -14.34 0.35 23.41
C ILE A 107 -13.31 0.25 24.50
N GLU A 108 -12.21 -0.43 24.22
CA GLU A 108 -10.97 -0.41 25.02
C GLU A 108 -9.88 0.28 24.19
N LYS A 109 -9.23 1.29 24.76
CA LYS A 109 -8.08 1.98 24.12
C LYS A 109 -6.84 1.83 24.97
N LYS A 110 -5.71 1.60 24.31
CA LYS A 110 -4.40 1.55 24.98
C LYS A 110 -3.37 2.36 24.20
N ASP A 111 -2.52 3.02 24.96
CA ASP A 111 -1.37 3.73 24.41
C ASP A 111 -0.26 2.74 24.10
N VAL A 112 0.36 2.89 22.96
CA VAL A 112 1.53 2.15 22.54
C VAL A 112 2.67 3.12 22.18
N TYR A 113 3.91 2.68 22.38
CA TYR A 113 5.09 3.51 22.17
C TYR A 113 5.99 2.90 21.10
N ILE A 114 6.12 3.58 19.99
CA ILE A 114 7.09 3.27 18.94
C ILE A 114 8.45 3.74 19.45
N THR A 115 9.37 2.83 19.67
CA THR A 115 10.65 3.14 20.31
C THR A 115 11.48 4.13 19.53
N LYS A 116 11.43 4.06 18.21
CA LYS A 116 12.15 4.95 17.32
C LYS A 116 11.44 5.09 15.99
N GLU A 117 11.02 6.29 15.69
CA GLU A 117 10.37 6.68 14.45
C GLU A 117 11.22 7.70 13.70
N TRP A 118 11.45 7.49 12.41
CA TRP A 118 12.12 8.45 11.55
C TRP A 118 11.10 9.22 10.72
N ARG A 119 11.33 10.54 10.54
CA ARG A 119 10.45 11.39 9.72
C ARG A 119 11.26 12.35 8.88
N PRO A 120 11.26 12.16 7.55
CA PRO A 120 11.85 13.16 6.67
C PRO A 120 11.03 14.44 6.73
N ARG A 121 11.72 15.56 6.93
CA ARG A 121 11.11 16.89 7.00
C ARG A 121 11.43 17.77 5.80
N GLN A 122 12.53 17.48 5.12
CA GLN A 122 12.97 18.20 3.93
C GLN A 122 13.87 17.32 3.09
N TRP A 123 13.69 17.36 1.79
CA TRP A 123 14.59 16.74 0.82
C TRP A 123 14.47 17.43 -0.52
N SER A 124 15.52 17.30 -1.35
CA SER A 124 15.50 17.73 -2.74
C SER A 124 16.53 16.97 -3.57
N LEU A 125 16.20 16.78 -4.84
CA LEU A 125 17.10 16.32 -5.88
C LEU A 125 17.05 17.33 -7.02
N ASN A 126 18.16 18.02 -7.25
CA ASN A 126 18.25 19.03 -8.31
C ASN A 126 19.45 18.73 -9.22
N TYR A 127 19.32 19.03 -10.49
CA TYR A 127 20.40 18.85 -11.46
C TYR A 127 20.35 19.89 -12.57
N GLU A 128 21.44 20.04 -13.28
CA GLU A 128 21.56 20.91 -14.45
C GLU A 128 21.67 20.08 -15.71
N PHE A 129 21.01 20.53 -16.78
CA PHE A 129 21.10 19.96 -18.11
C PHE A 129 20.90 21.05 -19.16
N ASN A 130 21.82 21.18 -20.15
CA ASN A 130 21.78 22.24 -21.17
C ASN A 130 21.62 23.64 -20.55
N ASP A 131 22.41 23.98 -19.54
CA ASP A 131 22.40 25.27 -18.83
C ASP A 131 21.06 25.63 -18.14
N LYS A 132 20.20 24.65 -17.92
CA LYS A 132 18.95 24.80 -17.18
C LYS A 132 18.96 23.95 -15.91
N SER A 133 18.39 24.50 -14.85
CA SER A 133 18.19 23.79 -13.58
C SER A 133 16.86 23.04 -13.60
N TYR A 134 16.86 21.80 -13.08
CA TYR A 134 15.69 20.94 -12.93
C TYR A 134 15.61 20.41 -11.50
N SER A 135 14.40 20.28 -11.00
CA SER A 135 14.12 19.60 -9.74
C SER A 135 13.32 18.34 -10.02
N ILE A 136 13.64 17.24 -9.34
CA ILE A 136 12.87 15.99 -9.41
C ILE A 136 11.76 16.07 -8.38
N ALA A 137 10.55 16.38 -8.83
CA ALA A 137 9.42 16.66 -7.95
C ALA A 137 8.85 15.39 -7.28
N SER A 138 8.98 14.24 -7.95
CA SER A 138 8.53 12.95 -7.42
C SER A 138 9.51 12.30 -6.44
N ALA A 139 10.64 12.95 -6.17
CA ALA A 139 11.62 12.42 -5.22
C ALA A 139 10.98 12.21 -3.84
N PHE A 140 11.16 11.00 -3.29
CA PHE A 140 10.61 10.65 -1.99
C PHE A 140 11.59 9.76 -1.19
N PRO A 141 11.91 10.11 0.07
CA PRO A 141 12.83 9.32 0.88
C PRO A 141 12.19 8.03 1.37
N THR A 142 13.00 6.99 1.51
CA THR A 142 12.56 5.67 1.96
C THR A 142 13.01 5.37 3.38
N GLY A 143 12.42 4.36 4.03
CA GLY A 143 12.71 3.97 5.42
C GLY A 143 14.13 3.50 5.68
N GLU A 144 14.88 3.16 4.64
CA GLU A 144 16.29 2.79 4.76
C GLU A 144 17.20 3.95 5.17
N ASN A 145 16.70 5.17 5.13
CA ASN A 145 17.47 6.38 5.43
C ASN A 145 17.66 6.68 6.92
N ILE A 146 17.21 5.83 7.82
CA ILE A 146 17.26 6.08 9.27
C ILE A 146 18.65 6.45 9.82
N LYS A 147 19.73 6.10 9.12
CA LYS A 147 21.11 6.45 9.48
C LYS A 147 21.60 7.75 8.85
N HIS A 148 20.85 8.32 7.92
CA HIS A 148 21.27 9.47 7.10
C HIS A 148 20.48 10.72 7.48
N LEU A 149 20.60 11.15 8.74
CA LEU A 149 19.75 12.19 9.33
C LEU A 149 19.88 13.57 8.66
N ASP A 150 21.11 13.94 8.32
CA ASP A 150 21.42 15.18 7.59
C ASP A 150 22.46 14.88 6.53
N SER A 151 22.05 14.89 5.28
CA SER A 151 22.89 14.63 4.13
C SER A 151 22.72 15.73 3.09
N SER A 152 23.82 16.40 2.70
CA SER A 152 23.81 17.43 1.67
C SER A 152 25.11 17.36 0.89
N PHE A 153 25.04 17.04 -0.39
CA PHE A 153 26.21 16.94 -1.27
C PHE A 153 25.83 16.96 -2.75
N LYS A 154 26.84 17.22 -3.60
CA LYS A 154 26.74 17.10 -5.06
C LYS A 154 27.56 15.91 -5.55
N THR A 155 26.97 15.07 -6.42
CA THR A 155 27.69 13.90 -6.96
C THR A 155 27.23 13.54 -8.37
N GLU A 156 28.11 12.85 -9.12
CA GLU A 156 27.83 12.37 -10.49
C GLU A 156 26.81 11.22 -10.46
N LEU A 157 25.86 11.23 -11.39
CA LEU A 157 24.91 10.13 -11.60
C LEU A 157 25.53 9.04 -12.48
N VAL A 158 25.29 7.78 -12.12
CA VAL A 158 25.69 6.60 -12.90
C VAL A 158 24.47 5.72 -13.12
N TRP A 159 24.11 5.52 -14.38
CA TRP A 159 23.05 4.57 -14.75
C TRP A 159 23.52 3.13 -14.56
N VAL A 160 22.79 2.37 -13.74
CA VAL A 160 23.14 0.99 -13.38
C VAL A 160 22.17 -0.03 -13.98
N GLY A 161 21.06 0.39 -14.55
CA GLY A 161 20.04 -0.54 -15.07
C GLY A 161 19.16 -1.10 -13.95
N LEU A 162 18.94 -2.41 -13.95
CA LEU A 162 18.16 -3.11 -12.90
C LEU A 162 18.94 -3.32 -11.59
N GLY A 163 20.24 -3.04 -11.59
CA GLY A 163 21.09 -3.18 -10.41
C GLY A 163 21.46 -4.63 -10.08
N SER A 164 21.45 -5.52 -11.07
CA SER A 164 22.06 -6.85 -10.92
C SER A 164 23.60 -6.74 -10.85
N GLU A 165 24.27 -7.76 -10.34
CA GLU A 165 25.74 -7.75 -10.30
C GLU A 165 26.36 -7.49 -11.68
N ALA A 166 25.77 -8.01 -12.74
CA ALA A 166 26.20 -7.81 -14.12
C ALA A 166 26.08 -6.34 -14.55
N ASP A 167 25.07 -5.64 -14.10
CA ASP A 167 24.84 -4.23 -14.43
C ASP A 167 25.92 -3.30 -13.84
N PHE A 168 26.60 -3.74 -12.78
CA PHE A 168 27.70 -2.99 -12.16
C PHE A 168 29.08 -3.26 -12.79
N ILE A 169 29.22 -4.24 -13.68
CA ILE A 169 30.51 -4.55 -14.33
C ILE A 169 30.95 -3.35 -15.15
N GLY A 170 32.17 -2.87 -14.91
CA GLY A 170 32.76 -1.71 -15.60
C GLY A 170 32.19 -0.37 -15.18
N LYS A 171 31.32 -0.30 -14.18
CA LYS A 171 30.75 0.94 -13.63
C LYS A 171 31.55 1.39 -12.41
N ASP A 172 32.06 2.62 -12.45
CA ASP A 172 32.68 3.28 -11.29
C ASP A 172 31.58 4.08 -10.56
N ILE A 173 31.05 3.49 -9.48
CA ILE A 173 30.00 4.11 -8.67
C ILE A 173 30.47 4.59 -7.30
N LYS A 174 31.74 4.36 -6.95
CA LYS A 174 32.28 4.76 -5.65
C LYS A 174 32.22 6.28 -5.49
N GLY A 175 31.51 6.73 -4.45
CA GLY A 175 31.30 8.15 -4.18
C GLY A 175 30.34 8.84 -5.16
N LYS A 176 29.62 8.10 -6.02
CA LYS A 176 28.64 8.60 -6.99
C LYS A 176 27.22 8.14 -6.66
N ALA A 177 26.22 8.68 -7.35
CA ALA A 177 24.85 8.25 -7.22
C ALA A 177 24.53 7.12 -8.21
N ALA A 178 24.10 5.96 -7.71
CA ALA A 178 23.63 4.86 -8.52
C ALA A 178 22.16 5.07 -8.88
N VAL A 179 21.82 5.13 -10.18
CA VAL A 179 20.45 5.24 -10.68
C VAL A 179 20.00 3.86 -11.15
N ILE A 180 19.00 3.31 -10.45
CA ILE A 180 18.49 1.94 -10.62
C ILE A 180 17.01 2.01 -10.95
N TYR A 181 16.54 1.27 -11.98
CA TYR A 181 15.13 1.21 -12.25
C TYR A 181 14.51 -0.12 -11.85
N SER A 182 13.24 -0.08 -11.47
CA SER A 182 12.41 -1.27 -11.31
C SER A 182 11.40 -1.39 -12.44
N PHE A 183 10.67 -2.50 -12.46
CA PHE A 183 9.63 -2.73 -13.44
C PHE A 183 8.34 -3.18 -12.77
N PHE A 184 7.24 -2.85 -13.37
CA PHE A 184 5.92 -3.26 -12.94
C PHE A 184 5.63 -4.67 -13.45
N VAL A 185 5.27 -5.59 -12.54
CA VAL A 185 4.87 -6.95 -12.89
C VAL A 185 3.41 -7.13 -12.53
N PRO A 186 2.47 -6.92 -13.47
CA PRO A 186 1.04 -7.14 -13.24
C PRO A 186 0.79 -8.59 -12.86
N GLY A 187 0.07 -8.84 -11.76
CA GLY A 187 -0.25 -10.18 -11.28
C GLY A 187 0.94 -10.97 -10.75
N GLY A 188 2.13 -10.37 -10.71
CA GLY A 188 3.29 -10.92 -10.05
C GLY A 188 3.11 -10.90 -8.53
N ARG A 189 4.07 -11.52 -7.86
CA ARG A 189 4.14 -11.44 -6.41
C ARG A 189 4.27 -9.97 -6.05
N SER A 190 3.15 -9.36 -5.89
CA SER A 190 2.84 -7.98 -5.77
C SER A 190 3.83 -7.23 -4.93
N HIS A 191 4.10 -6.26 -5.20
CA HIS A 191 4.83 -5.15 -4.73
C HIS A 191 5.27 -4.40 -5.95
N SER A 192 4.40 -4.46 -6.71
CA SER A 192 4.06 -3.83 -7.87
C SER A 192 4.78 -2.51 -8.07
N ALA A 193 4.59 -1.56 -7.24
CA ALA A 193 5.20 -0.26 -7.43
C ALA A 193 6.71 -0.27 -7.25
N SER A 194 7.23 -1.11 -6.36
CA SER A 194 8.63 -1.05 -5.95
C SER A 194 9.49 -2.24 -6.36
N SER A 195 8.91 -3.35 -6.85
CA SER A 195 9.67 -4.60 -7.09
C SER A 195 10.62 -4.90 -5.93
N ARG A 196 10.09 -4.92 -4.71
CA ARG A 196 10.85 -4.78 -3.44
C ARG A 196 12.06 -5.68 -3.30
N ALA A 197 11.94 -6.95 -3.67
CA ALA A 197 13.03 -7.91 -3.47
C ALA A 197 14.19 -7.57 -4.40
N GLU A 198 13.91 -7.23 -5.63
CA GLU A 198 14.89 -6.86 -6.64
C GLU A 198 15.60 -5.56 -6.26
N LEU A 199 14.85 -4.53 -5.86
CA LEU A 199 15.42 -3.26 -5.42
C LEU A 199 16.25 -3.43 -4.15
N PHE A 200 15.84 -4.27 -3.21
CA PHE A 200 16.64 -4.54 -2.01
C PHE A 200 18.04 -5.06 -2.36
N TYR A 201 18.14 -6.06 -3.23
CA TYR A 201 19.43 -6.61 -3.65
C TYR A 201 20.23 -5.60 -4.46
N ALA A 202 19.60 -4.87 -5.36
CA ALA A 202 20.26 -3.82 -6.14
C ALA A 202 20.84 -2.70 -5.24
N ASN A 203 20.05 -2.23 -4.28
CA ASN A 203 20.48 -1.23 -3.31
C ASN A 203 21.62 -1.74 -2.42
N LYS A 204 21.56 -3.00 -1.99
CA LYS A 204 22.65 -3.64 -1.24
C LYS A 204 23.94 -3.65 -2.03
N ILE A 205 23.90 -4.11 -3.29
CA ILE A 205 25.09 -4.14 -4.15
C ILE A 205 25.64 -2.72 -4.36
N ALA A 206 24.80 -1.74 -4.67
CA ALA A 206 25.19 -0.36 -4.85
C ALA A 206 25.87 0.21 -3.58
N SER A 207 25.27 -0.04 -2.42
CA SER A 207 25.79 0.36 -1.13
C SER A 207 27.15 -0.27 -0.82
N GLU A 208 27.31 -1.58 -1.03
CA GLU A 208 28.56 -2.31 -0.82
C GLU A 208 29.68 -1.86 -1.77
N LYS A 209 29.33 -1.43 -2.99
CA LYS A 209 30.27 -0.85 -3.96
C LYS A 209 30.61 0.61 -3.69
N GLY A 210 30.05 1.19 -2.62
CA GLY A 210 30.39 2.54 -2.14
C GLY A 210 29.67 3.66 -2.86
N ALA A 211 28.47 3.44 -3.36
CA ALA A 211 27.61 4.54 -3.84
C ALA A 211 27.41 5.58 -2.72
N ALA A 212 27.42 6.87 -3.08
CA ALA A 212 27.14 7.96 -2.15
C ALA A 212 25.63 8.22 -2.01
N LEU A 213 24.85 7.89 -3.05
CA LEU A 213 23.40 8.00 -3.12
C LEU A 213 22.85 6.86 -3.98
N ILE A 214 21.66 6.38 -3.65
CA ILE A 214 20.93 5.41 -4.47
C ILE A 214 19.60 6.06 -4.87
N ILE A 215 19.34 6.13 -6.17
CA ILE A 215 18.09 6.65 -6.74
C ILE A 215 17.36 5.50 -7.40
N ASN A 216 16.20 5.15 -6.88
CA ASN A 216 15.34 4.09 -7.41
C ASN A 216 14.24 4.70 -8.27
N ILE A 217 14.19 4.35 -9.54
CA ILE A 217 13.10 4.67 -10.44
C ILE A 217 11.99 3.64 -10.22
N MET A 218 10.77 4.14 -9.94
CA MET A 218 9.63 3.29 -9.66
C MET A 218 9.20 2.48 -10.88
N GLY A 219 8.70 1.27 -10.63
CA GLY A 219 8.21 0.39 -11.68
C GLY A 219 6.81 0.75 -12.19
N VAL A 220 6.03 1.53 -11.42
CA VAL A 220 4.71 1.99 -11.83
C VAL A 220 4.86 3.11 -12.86
N PRO A 221 4.23 2.98 -14.04
CA PRO A 221 4.23 4.05 -15.05
C PRO A 221 3.63 5.35 -14.53
N GLY A 222 4.06 6.47 -15.08
CA GLY A 222 3.62 7.80 -14.71
C GLY A 222 4.49 8.46 -13.66
N ASP A 223 3.91 9.41 -12.94
CA ASP A 223 4.61 10.30 -12.01
C ASP A 223 4.32 10.02 -10.52
N ALA A 224 3.98 8.79 -10.18
CA ALA A 224 3.69 8.39 -8.80
C ALA A 224 4.87 8.63 -7.86
N MET A 225 4.63 9.24 -6.71
CA MET A 225 5.53 9.15 -5.56
C MET A 225 5.30 7.84 -4.82
N PHE A 226 6.35 7.32 -4.20
CA PHE A 226 6.30 6.09 -3.41
C PHE A 226 6.88 6.32 -2.01
N ALA A 227 6.10 6.02 -0.99
CA ALA A 227 6.51 6.03 0.40
C ALA A 227 6.84 4.62 0.89
N GLY A 228 7.77 4.54 1.83
CA GLY A 228 8.19 3.28 2.40
C GLY A 228 9.45 2.72 1.77
N GLY A 229 10.11 1.83 2.48
CA GLY A 229 11.35 1.22 2.04
C GLY A 229 11.13 0.11 1.02
N ALA A 230 12.19 -0.23 0.30
CA ALA A 230 12.25 -1.47 -0.47
C ALA A 230 12.01 -2.70 0.44
N PHE A 231 12.11 -2.51 1.75
CA PHE A 231 11.92 -3.56 2.72
C PHE A 231 11.30 -3.03 4.02
N HIS A 232 9.99 -3.14 4.16
CA HIS A 232 9.39 -3.26 5.47
C HIS A 232 9.56 -4.72 5.89
N GLY A 233 10.44 -4.95 6.85
CA GLY A 233 10.64 -6.29 7.35
C GLY A 233 9.33 -6.83 7.92
N THR A 234 8.75 -7.82 7.28
CA THR A 234 7.65 -8.64 7.79
C THR A 234 7.99 -9.34 9.11
N SER A 235 9.17 -9.10 9.66
CA SER A 235 9.68 -9.73 10.86
C SER A 235 9.96 -8.75 12.01
N GLY A 236 9.45 -7.53 11.97
CA GLY A 236 9.71 -6.53 13.03
C GLY A 236 11.20 -6.15 13.19
N LYS A 237 12.06 -6.54 12.25
CA LYS A 237 13.43 -6.08 12.22
C LYS A 237 13.50 -4.76 11.44
N PRO A 238 14.20 -3.75 11.95
CA PRO A 238 14.42 -2.54 11.20
C PRO A 238 15.02 -2.92 9.84
N ALA A 239 14.52 -2.30 8.78
CA ALA A 239 15.10 -2.44 7.45
C ALA A 239 16.60 -2.24 7.57
N SER A 240 17.39 -3.13 6.95
CA SER A 240 18.83 -3.00 6.96
C SER A 240 19.18 -1.67 6.29
N SER A 241 19.70 -0.75 7.07
CA SER A 241 20.12 0.54 6.54
C SER A 241 21.34 0.33 5.65
N PHE A 242 21.26 0.81 4.45
CA PHE A 242 22.36 0.88 3.52
C PHE A 242 23.38 1.94 3.96
N ASN A 243 24.62 1.87 3.43
CA ASN A 243 25.64 2.88 3.71
C ASN A 243 25.44 4.18 2.90
N ALA A 244 24.51 4.20 1.97
CA ALA A 244 24.11 5.35 1.19
C ALA A 244 22.63 5.66 1.43
N PRO A 245 22.20 6.94 1.41
CA PRO A 245 20.79 7.29 1.40
C PRO A 245 20.11 6.75 0.14
N VAL A 246 18.82 6.42 0.28
CA VAL A 246 17.98 5.88 -0.80
C VAL A 246 16.79 6.82 -1.03
N ILE A 247 16.60 7.21 -2.28
CA ILE A 247 15.47 8.05 -2.73
C ILE A 247 14.75 7.32 -3.86
N THR A 248 13.43 7.33 -3.83
CA THR A 248 12.62 6.89 -4.97
C THR A 248 12.22 8.09 -5.82
N ILE A 249 12.09 7.88 -7.11
CA ILE A 249 11.55 8.85 -8.06
C ILE A 249 10.55 8.15 -8.99
N SER A 250 9.64 8.90 -9.59
CA SER A 250 8.67 8.37 -10.54
C SER A 250 9.34 7.77 -11.78
N GLN A 251 8.60 6.93 -12.50
CA GLN A 251 9.07 6.36 -13.76
C GLN A 251 9.30 7.42 -14.81
N ASP A 252 8.39 8.36 -14.96
CA ASP A 252 8.47 9.43 -15.96
C ASP A 252 9.72 10.32 -15.76
N GLU A 253 9.92 10.84 -14.53
CA GLU A 253 11.10 11.66 -14.24
C GLU A 253 12.39 10.84 -14.31
N GLY A 254 12.34 9.58 -13.88
CA GLY A 254 13.49 8.68 -13.90
C GLY A 254 13.97 8.36 -15.32
N PHE A 255 13.07 8.10 -16.25
CA PHE A 255 13.44 7.83 -17.64
C PHE A 255 13.85 9.10 -18.38
N LEU A 256 13.23 10.24 -18.08
CA LEU A 256 13.72 11.53 -18.57
C LEU A 256 15.15 11.82 -18.09
N LEU A 257 15.43 11.56 -16.82
CA LEU A 257 16.76 11.69 -16.24
C LEU A 257 17.76 10.74 -16.95
N ARG A 258 17.42 9.47 -17.14
CA ARG A 258 18.21 8.50 -17.91
C ARG A 258 18.56 9.02 -19.30
N ASP A 259 17.58 9.51 -20.02
CA ASP A 259 17.76 9.98 -21.39
C ASP A 259 18.67 11.21 -21.47
N ARG A 260 18.68 12.05 -20.43
CA ARG A 260 19.63 13.15 -20.27
C ARG A 260 21.03 12.65 -19.93
N MET A 261 21.15 11.64 -19.06
CA MET A 261 22.44 11.00 -18.71
C MET A 261 23.12 10.33 -19.90
N LEU A 262 22.36 9.90 -20.93
CA LEU A 262 22.92 9.36 -22.18
C LEU A 262 23.58 10.44 -23.04
N LYS A 263 23.24 11.72 -22.85
CA LYS A 263 23.75 12.84 -23.65
C LYS A 263 24.97 13.49 -23.03
N GLU A 264 24.98 13.62 -21.70
CA GLU A 264 26.09 14.22 -20.95
C GLU A 264 26.15 13.70 -19.51
N LYS A 265 27.28 13.95 -18.84
CA LYS A 265 27.41 13.67 -17.41
C LYS A 265 26.53 14.63 -16.61
N ILE A 266 25.70 14.06 -15.75
CA ILE A 266 24.82 14.83 -14.86
C ILE A 266 25.33 14.71 -13.43
N PHE A 267 25.32 15.83 -12.74
CA PHE A 267 25.58 15.91 -11.30
C PHE A 267 24.28 16.27 -10.59
N ILE A 268 23.97 15.50 -9.53
CA ILE A 268 22.79 15.73 -8.69
C ILE A 268 23.21 16.47 -7.42
N ASP A 269 22.51 17.55 -7.11
CA ASP A 269 22.52 18.20 -5.81
C ASP A 269 21.47 17.53 -4.94
N PHE A 270 21.90 16.87 -3.89
CA PHE A 270 21.07 16.12 -2.95
C PHE A 270 21.05 16.79 -1.59
N ASP A 271 19.86 16.96 -1.04
CA ASP A 271 19.63 17.39 0.34
C ASP A 271 18.59 16.47 0.98
N LEU A 272 18.85 16.04 2.23
CA LEU A 272 17.92 15.21 3.02
C LEU A 272 18.09 15.56 4.50
N LYS A 273 16.96 15.88 5.16
CA LYS A 273 16.89 16.12 6.60
C LYS A 273 15.81 15.27 7.23
N ILE A 274 16.18 14.50 8.23
CA ILE A 274 15.31 13.54 8.91
C ILE A 274 15.31 13.84 10.40
N ASP A 275 14.12 13.91 10.97
CA ASP A 275 13.95 13.89 12.43
C ASP A 275 13.76 12.45 12.91
N VAL A 276 14.38 12.13 14.04
CA VAL A 276 14.18 10.88 14.75
C VAL A 276 13.42 11.18 16.03
N ILE A 277 12.23 10.57 16.15
CA ILE A 277 11.35 10.74 17.30
C ILE A 277 11.49 9.47 18.15
N GLU A 278 11.96 9.63 19.38
CA GLU A 278 12.07 8.53 20.32
C GLU A 278 10.80 8.42 21.17
N ASN A 279 10.37 7.18 21.45
CA ASN A 279 9.19 6.87 22.26
C ASN A 279 7.93 7.61 21.75
N LEU A 280 7.71 7.57 20.43
CA LEU A 280 6.53 8.16 19.83
C LEU A 280 5.27 7.46 20.32
N LYS A 281 4.41 8.21 20.99
CA LYS A 281 3.14 7.71 21.48
C LYS A 281 2.08 7.72 20.39
N THR A 282 1.35 6.61 20.26
CA THR A 282 0.09 6.50 19.54
C THR A 282 -0.89 5.63 20.33
N THR A 283 -2.09 5.37 19.83
CA THR A 283 -3.14 4.66 20.56
C THR A 283 -3.82 3.66 19.64
N TYR A 284 -3.92 2.40 20.06
CA TYR A 284 -4.77 1.40 19.41
C TYR A 284 -6.07 1.20 20.14
N MET A 285 -7.03 0.52 19.52
CA MET A 285 -8.35 0.29 20.05
C MET A 285 -8.81 -1.13 19.77
N ILE A 286 -9.47 -1.76 20.79
CA ILE A 286 -10.26 -2.98 20.62
C ILE A 286 -11.71 -2.63 20.90
N ALA A 287 -12.57 -2.86 19.92
CA ALA A 287 -14.01 -2.63 20.00
C ALA A 287 -14.73 -3.97 19.99
N ARG A 288 -15.54 -4.26 21.03
CA ARG A 288 -16.21 -5.53 21.21
C ARG A 288 -17.74 -5.38 21.26
N LEU A 289 -18.42 -6.26 20.53
CA LEU A 289 -19.86 -6.45 20.57
C LEU A 289 -20.17 -7.88 21.03
N ASP A 290 -20.79 -8.03 22.22
CA ASP A 290 -21.02 -9.33 22.84
C ASP A 290 -22.00 -10.20 22.04
N GLY A 291 -21.64 -11.46 21.88
CA GLY A 291 -22.47 -12.55 21.40
C GLY A 291 -23.05 -13.38 22.54
N VAL A 292 -23.53 -14.59 22.21
CA VAL A 292 -24.05 -15.55 23.18
C VAL A 292 -22.92 -16.20 23.96
N SER A 293 -21.82 -16.56 23.27
CA SER A 293 -20.65 -17.16 23.90
C SER A 293 -19.53 -16.17 24.11
N GLU A 294 -18.57 -16.51 24.97
CA GLU A 294 -17.31 -15.79 25.14
C GLU A 294 -16.33 -16.01 23.99
N GLU A 295 -16.52 -17.08 23.20
CA GLU A 295 -15.78 -17.26 21.97
C GLU A 295 -16.02 -16.09 21.02
N GLU A 296 -15.02 -15.75 20.22
CA GLU A 296 -15.11 -14.57 19.37
C GLU A 296 -14.55 -14.72 17.96
N ILE A 297 -15.04 -13.85 17.10
CA ILE A 297 -14.49 -13.53 15.78
C ILE A 297 -13.66 -12.27 15.96
N PHE A 298 -12.36 -12.36 15.71
CA PHE A 298 -11.41 -11.25 15.85
C PHE A 298 -11.05 -10.67 14.50
N MET A 299 -11.33 -9.39 14.29
CA MET A 299 -11.04 -8.70 13.03
C MET A 299 -10.01 -7.61 13.26
N GLY A 300 -8.94 -7.61 12.49
CA GLY A 300 -7.89 -6.61 12.57
C GLY A 300 -7.81 -5.74 11.33
N ALA A 301 -7.68 -4.42 11.51
CA ALA A 301 -7.40 -3.46 10.44
C ALA A 301 -6.44 -2.39 10.94
N HIS A 302 -5.38 -2.12 10.18
CA HIS A 302 -4.53 -0.99 10.51
C HIS A 302 -5.16 0.33 10.05
N THR A 303 -4.83 1.42 10.75
CA THR A 303 -5.41 2.74 10.51
C THR A 303 -4.42 3.74 9.95
N ASP A 304 -3.13 3.45 10.06
CA ASP A 304 -2.07 4.22 9.41
C ASP A 304 -2.09 4.00 7.89
N GLY A 305 -1.43 4.88 7.17
CA GLY A 305 -1.29 4.80 5.72
C GLY A 305 -0.52 5.98 5.18
N TYR A 306 0.18 5.76 4.09
CA TYR A 306 0.88 6.81 3.36
C TYR A 306 -0.04 7.47 2.33
N PHE A 307 0.17 8.74 2.07
CA PHE A 307 -0.62 9.52 1.12
C PHE A 307 -2.12 9.44 1.46
N GLN A 308 -3.00 9.27 0.49
CA GLN A 308 -4.42 9.09 0.76
C GLN A 308 -4.72 7.72 1.40
N GLY A 309 -3.96 6.68 1.05
CA GLY A 309 -4.10 5.35 1.63
C GLY A 309 -5.53 4.82 1.55
N SER A 310 -6.13 4.90 0.37
CA SER A 310 -7.54 4.58 0.15
C SER A 310 -7.77 3.07 0.10
N MET A 311 -6.95 2.37 -0.66
CA MET A 311 -6.89 0.92 -0.64
C MET A 311 -6.19 0.44 0.64
N ASP A 312 -5.08 1.09 1.01
CA ASP A 312 -4.18 0.77 2.11
C ASP A 312 -4.26 1.83 3.25
N ASN A 313 -5.19 1.77 4.21
CA ASN A 313 -6.14 0.69 4.43
C ASN A 313 -7.54 1.25 4.74
N ALA A 314 -7.92 2.40 4.16
CA ALA A 314 -9.26 2.94 4.35
C ALA A 314 -10.34 1.94 3.87
N SER A 315 -10.02 1.12 2.85
CA SER A 315 -10.94 0.09 2.35
C SER A 315 -11.18 -1.05 3.35
N GLY A 316 -10.14 -1.50 4.06
CA GLY A 316 -10.27 -2.50 5.12
C GLY A 316 -11.11 -1.99 6.29
N ILE A 317 -10.87 -0.74 6.70
CA ILE A 317 -11.67 -0.07 7.73
C ILE A 317 -13.13 0.06 7.29
N ALA A 318 -13.39 0.44 6.04
CA ALA A 318 -14.74 0.61 5.50
C ALA A 318 -15.53 -0.71 5.52
N VAL A 319 -14.90 -1.81 5.09
CA VAL A 319 -15.52 -3.16 5.15
C VAL A 319 -15.76 -3.56 6.60
N GLY A 320 -14.80 -3.31 7.52
CA GLY A 320 -14.97 -3.59 8.94
C GLY A 320 -16.15 -2.84 9.56
N LEU A 321 -16.28 -1.54 9.29
CA LEU A 321 -17.38 -0.72 9.79
C LEU A 321 -18.74 -1.16 9.21
N GLU A 322 -18.80 -1.59 7.96
CA GLU A 322 -20.01 -2.13 7.36
C GLU A 322 -20.43 -3.47 7.98
N MET A 323 -19.45 -4.34 8.28
CA MET A 323 -19.70 -5.57 9.01
C MET A 323 -20.14 -5.28 10.46
N ALA A 324 -19.57 -4.27 11.12
CA ALA A 324 -20.00 -3.81 12.43
C ALA A 324 -21.48 -3.33 12.41
N GLU A 325 -21.85 -2.56 11.39
CA GLU A 325 -23.24 -2.11 11.16
C GLU A 325 -24.20 -3.31 11.00
N TYR A 326 -23.78 -4.34 10.23
CA TYR A 326 -24.56 -5.57 10.09
C TYR A 326 -24.76 -6.27 11.44
N TYR A 327 -23.69 -6.52 12.20
CA TYR A 327 -23.79 -7.22 13.47
C TYR A 327 -24.54 -6.44 14.56
N SER A 328 -24.47 -5.11 14.55
CA SER A 328 -25.18 -4.26 15.51
C SER A 328 -26.71 -4.40 15.40
N LYS A 329 -27.22 -4.70 14.21
CA LYS A 329 -28.65 -4.90 13.94
C LYS A 329 -29.17 -6.28 14.37
N LEU A 330 -28.28 -7.24 14.59
CA LEU A 330 -28.66 -8.56 15.08
C LEU A 330 -28.92 -8.50 16.59
N LYS A 331 -29.90 -9.26 17.07
CA LYS A 331 -30.08 -9.48 18.51
C LYS A 331 -28.87 -10.25 19.06
N LYS A 332 -28.57 -10.10 20.34
CA LYS A 332 -27.50 -10.86 20.99
C LYS A 332 -27.68 -12.37 20.79
N SER A 333 -28.93 -12.88 20.86
CA SER A 333 -29.27 -14.29 20.59
C SER A 333 -28.88 -14.80 19.21
N ASP A 334 -28.76 -13.91 18.24
CA ASP A 334 -28.50 -14.21 16.84
C ASP A 334 -27.02 -14.00 16.48
N ARG A 335 -26.18 -13.69 17.46
CA ARG A 335 -24.72 -13.63 17.39
C ARG A 335 -24.12 -14.76 18.24
N PRO A 336 -23.85 -15.94 17.68
CA PRO A 336 -23.33 -17.08 18.46
C PRO A 336 -22.02 -16.75 19.18
N ARG A 337 -21.12 -16.01 18.51
CA ARG A 337 -19.85 -15.55 19.02
C ARG A 337 -19.81 -14.03 19.15
N SER A 338 -19.02 -13.53 20.05
CA SER A 338 -18.70 -12.10 20.16
C SER A 338 -17.92 -11.63 18.92
N ILE A 339 -18.02 -10.35 18.62
CA ILE A 339 -17.32 -9.72 17.49
C ILE A 339 -16.37 -8.66 18.02
N SER A 340 -15.09 -8.80 17.74
CA SER A 340 -14.07 -7.84 18.14
C SER A 340 -13.36 -7.24 16.93
N PHE A 341 -13.14 -5.92 16.99
CA PHE A 341 -12.31 -5.19 16.03
C PHE A 341 -11.07 -4.66 16.73
N PHE A 342 -9.92 -5.04 16.23
CA PHE A 342 -8.63 -4.48 16.59
C PHE A 342 -8.18 -3.48 15.55
N LEU A 343 -8.06 -2.21 15.94
CA LEU A 343 -7.70 -1.09 15.09
C LEU A 343 -6.38 -0.50 15.60
N TYR A 344 -5.36 -0.54 14.74
CA TYR A 344 -3.99 -0.23 15.14
C TYR A 344 -3.28 0.69 14.15
N PRO A 345 -2.51 1.68 14.65
CA PRO A 345 -2.00 2.78 13.85
C PRO A 345 -0.54 2.61 13.39
N ASP A 346 0.08 1.47 13.60
CA ASP A 346 1.53 1.30 13.48
C ASP A 346 1.99 0.10 12.64
N HIS A 347 1.13 -0.31 11.69
CA HIS A 347 1.43 -1.41 10.76
C HIS A 347 2.72 -1.17 9.97
N HIS A 348 2.87 0.03 9.41
CA HIS A 348 4.06 0.41 8.64
C HIS A 348 5.21 0.92 9.52
N HIS A 349 5.02 0.97 10.83
CA HIS A 349 5.93 1.57 11.80
C HIS A 349 6.42 0.60 12.88
N GLY A 350 6.37 -0.69 12.58
CA GLY A 350 6.98 -1.76 13.37
C GLY A 350 6.03 -2.59 14.22
N GLU A 351 4.70 -2.44 14.07
CA GLU A 351 3.67 -3.33 14.64
C GLU A 351 3.79 -3.54 16.16
N TYR A 352 4.10 -2.48 16.90
CA TYR A 352 4.21 -2.53 18.37
C TYR A 352 2.88 -2.89 19.03
N SER A 353 1.76 -2.35 18.51
CA SER A 353 0.40 -2.67 18.96
C SER A 353 0.07 -4.15 18.78
N VAL A 354 0.41 -4.72 17.62
CA VAL A 354 0.17 -6.14 17.31
C VAL A 354 0.92 -7.01 18.30
N ARG A 355 2.21 -6.73 18.54
CA ARG A 355 3.03 -7.48 19.51
C ARG A 355 2.50 -7.39 20.93
N GLU A 356 2.04 -6.20 21.34
CA GLU A 356 1.45 -6.03 22.67
C GLU A 356 0.17 -6.84 22.81
N VAL A 357 -0.74 -6.78 21.82
CA VAL A 357 -1.99 -7.56 21.83
C VAL A 357 -1.70 -9.05 21.76
N GLU A 358 -0.70 -9.47 20.98
CA GLU A 358 -0.30 -10.88 20.87
C GLU A 358 0.13 -11.49 22.23
N GLU A 359 0.73 -10.68 23.11
CA GLU A 359 1.22 -11.14 24.43
C GLU A 359 0.11 -11.31 25.45
N TYR A 360 -0.94 -10.47 25.47
CA TYR A 360 -1.92 -10.47 26.56
C TYR A 360 -3.32 -10.94 26.19
N TYR A 361 -3.65 -11.04 24.88
CA TYR A 361 -4.99 -11.39 24.44
C TYR A 361 -5.30 -12.87 24.64
N ASP A 362 -6.56 -13.19 24.95
CA ASP A 362 -7.02 -14.57 25.12
C ASP A 362 -7.29 -15.26 23.77
N TRP A 363 -6.23 -15.69 23.11
CA TRP A 363 -6.30 -16.35 21.82
C TRP A 363 -6.95 -17.74 21.83
N ASP A 364 -7.07 -18.37 23.01
CA ASP A 364 -7.71 -19.68 23.13
C ASP A 364 -9.21 -19.60 22.85
N ASN A 365 -9.85 -18.46 23.11
CA ASN A 365 -11.25 -18.18 22.85
C ASN A 365 -11.48 -17.56 21.45
N VAL A 366 -10.45 -17.25 20.68
CA VAL A 366 -10.60 -16.74 19.30
C VAL A 366 -10.86 -17.89 18.36
N ALA A 367 -12.06 -17.90 17.75
CA ALA A 367 -12.48 -18.90 16.78
C ALA A 367 -11.79 -18.69 15.42
N VAL A 368 -11.70 -17.46 14.96
CA VAL A 368 -11.03 -17.09 13.72
C VAL A 368 -10.60 -15.63 13.72
N ILE A 369 -9.46 -15.37 13.12
CA ILE A 369 -8.95 -14.03 12.84
C ILE A 369 -9.25 -13.69 11.38
N LEU A 370 -9.84 -12.52 11.14
CA LEU A 370 -9.95 -11.92 9.83
C LEU A 370 -9.05 -10.69 9.75
N THR A 371 -8.05 -10.72 8.90
CA THR A 371 -7.28 -9.51 8.60
C THR A 371 -7.97 -8.73 7.48
N LEU A 372 -8.43 -7.54 7.81
CA LEU A 372 -9.10 -6.60 6.90
C LEU A 372 -8.06 -5.67 6.29
N GLU A 373 -7.56 -6.03 5.12
CA GLU A 373 -6.55 -5.27 4.42
C GLU A 373 -6.77 -5.36 2.92
N HIS A 374 -6.83 -4.23 2.23
CA HIS A 374 -7.02 -4.10 0.78
C HIS A 374 -8.17 -4.96 0.18
N PRO A 375 -9.37 -4.98 0.74
CA PRO A 375 -10.43 -5.90 0.30
C PRO A 375 -11.07 -5.51 -1.04
N SER A 376 -10.66 -4.40 -1.65
CA SER A 376 -11.15 -3.94 -2.95
C SER A 376 -10.12 -3.11 -3.67
N GLN A 377 -9.95 -3.39 -4.95
CA GLN A 377 -9.12 -2.60 -5.87
C GLN A 377 -9.60 -2.77 -7.30
N SER A 378 -9.41 -1.75 -8.12
CA SER A 378 -9.61 -1.83 -9.57
C SER A 378 -8.54 -2.72 -10.20
N GLN A 379 -8.91 -3.50 -11.21
CA GLN A 379 -7.94 -4.21 -12.02
C GLN A 379 -7.22 -3.22 -12.93
N LEU A 380 -5.93 -3.10 -12.74
CA LEU A 380 -5.05 -2.27 -13.57
C LEU A 380 -4.36 -3.12 -14.63
N TYR A 381 -4.05 -2.54 -15.76
CA TYR A 381 -3.21 -3.12 -16.79
C TYR A 381 -2.36 -2.05 -17.47
N TRP A 382 -1.30 -2.49 -18.10
CA TRP A 382 -0.37 -1.63 -18.79
C TRP A 382 -0.69 -1.59 -20.28
N PHE A 383 -0.79 -0.40 -20.83
CA PHE A 383 -0.99 -0.21 -22.26
C PHE A 383 -0.10 0.93 -22.76
N ASN A 384 0.80 0.62 -23.68
CA ASN A 384 1.89 1.50 -24.10
C ASN A 384 2.78 1.90 -22.88
N GLU A 385 2.82 3.11 -22.47
CA GLU A 385 3.58 3.59 -21.32
C GLU A 385 2.66 4.05 -20.17
N ASP A 386 1.35 3.79 -20.28
CA ASP A 386 0.33 4.26 -19.35
C ASP A 386 -0.28 3.11 -18.52
N ILE A 387 -0.76 3.45 -17.33
CA ILE A 387 -1.64 2.59 -16.56
C ILE A 387 -3.08 2.83 -17.01
N MET A 388 -3.76 1.74 -17.36
CA MET A 388 -5.18 1.74 -17.69
C MET A 388 -5.99 1.10 -16.58
N VAL A 389 -7.07 1.73 -16.20
CA VAL A 389 -8.04 1.19 -15.24
C VAL A 389 -9.14 0.46 -15.99
N SER A 390 -9.39 -0.79 -15.63
CA SER A 390 -10.48 -1.57 -16.22
C SER A 390 -11.76 -1.51 -15.38
N ASN A 391 -12.88 -1.91 -15.98
CA ASN A 391 -14.17 -2.10 -15.28
C ASN A 391 -14.25 -3.43 -14.51
N ALA A 392 -13.11 -4.00 -14.13
CA ALA A 392 -13.04 -5.25 -13.37
C ALA A 392 -12.49 -5.02 -11.98
N ILE A 393 -13.00 -5.78 -11.02
CA ILE A 393 -12.42 -5.89 -9.68
C ILE A 393 -11.12 -6.71 -9.80
N GLY A 394 -10.05 -6.25 -9.18
CA GLY A 394 -8.80 -6.96 -9.12
C GLY A 394 -8.91 -8.30 -8.41
N SER A 395 -7.98 -9.21 -8.71
CA SER A 395 -7.87 -10.50 -8.02
C SER A 395 -6.91 -10.38 -6.84
N PHE A 396 -7.08 -11.25 -5.86
CA PHE A 396 -6.33 -11.20 -4.61
C PHE A 396 -5.42 -12.40 -4.42
N ARG A 397 -4.30 -12.18 -3.78
CA ARG A 397 -3.58 -13.23 -3.06
C ARG A 397 -4.37 -13.56 -1.80
N TRP A 398 -4.20 -14.77 -1.30
CA TRP A 398 -4.97 -15.25 -0.17
C TRP A 398 -4.15 -16.13 0.76
N ASN A 399 -4.60 -16.17 2.00
CA ASN A 399 -4.06 -17.05 3.04
C ASN A 399 -5.19 -17.59 3.91
N VAL A 400 -5.06 -18.84 4.34
CA VAL A 400 -5.86 -19.44 5.39
C VAL A 400 -4.95 -20.23 6.28
N MET A 401 -4.95 -19.93 7.56
CA MET A 401 -4.32 -20.72 8.61
C MET A 401 -5.39 -21.40 9.44
N GLY A 402 -5.26 -22.70 9.63
CA GLY A 402 -6.24 -23.55 10.32
C GLY A 402 -6.59 -24.78 9.52
N SER A 403 -7.72 -25.41 9.82
CA SER A 403 -8.12 -26.68 9.24
C SER A 403 -8.44 -26.59 7.74
N ASP A 404 -8.40 -27.75 7.05
CA ASP A 404 -8.87 -27.87 5.67
C ASP A 404 -10.35 -27.51 5.52
N LYS A 405 -11.14 -27.67 6.58
CA LYS A 405 -12.55 -27.27 6.63
C LYS A 405 -12.68 -25.74 6.51
N LEU A 406 -11.91 -24.98 7.29
CA LEU A 406 -11.87 -23.52 7.20
C LEU A 406 -11.43 -23.08 5.79
N LYS A 407 -10.39 -23.69 5.25
CA LYS A 407 -9.89 -23.39 3.89
C LYS A 407 -10.95 -23.66 2.80
N SER A 408 -11.73 -24.72 2.96
CA SER A 408 -12.81 -25.06 2.03
C SER A 408 -13.96 -24.05 2.09
N ILE A 409 -14.35 -23.64 3.30
CA ILE A 409 -15.37 -22.59 3.54
C ILE A 409 -14.92 -21.28 2.87
N PHE A 410 -13.69 -20.85 3.15
CA PHE A 410 -13.10 -19.62 2.63
C PHE A 410 -13.18 -19.58 1.09
N LYS A 411 -12.63 -20.59 0.41
CA LYS A 411 -12.64 -20.64 -1.06
C LYS A 411 -14.04 -20.64 -1.65
N ARG A 412 -14.95 -21.38 -1.04
CA ARG A 412 -16.34 -21.45 -1.50
C ARG A 412 -17.03 -20.11 -1.38
N ARG A 413 -16.95 -19.45 -0.21
CA ARG A 413 -17.62 -18.17 0.04
C ARG A 413 -17.06 -17.03 -0.81
N LEU A 414 -15.76 -16.98 -1.04
CA LEU A 414 -15.18 -16.02 -1.98
C LEU A 414 -15.74 -16.22 -3.40
N LYS A 415 -15.76 -17.47 -3.87
CA LYS A 415 -16.29 -17.79 -5.20
C LYS A 415 -17.77 -17.45 -5.34
N GLU A 416 -18.60 -17.80 -4.35
CA GLU A 416 -20.05 -17.50 -4.32
C GLU A 416 -20.32 -15.99 -4.40
N ASN A 417 -19.43 -15.17 -3.85
CA ASN A 417 -19.55 -13.72 -3.86
C ASN A 417 -18.73 -13.02 -4.95
N GLY A 418 -18.21 -13.74 -5.93
CA GLY A 418 -17.49 -13.16 -7.06
C GLY A 418 -16.15 -12.50 -6.69
N VAL A 419 -15.54 -12.90 -5.57
CA VAL A 419 -14.21 -12.46 -5.18
C VAL A 419 -13.17 -13.40 -5.80
N SER A 420 -12.36 -12.86 -6.69
CA SER A 420 -11.35 -13.62 -7.43
C SER A 420 -10.04 -13.72 -6.62
N ILE A 421 -9.52 -14.93 -6.51
CA ILE A 421 -8.22 -15.20 -5.87
C ILE A 421 -7.30 -15.92 -6.84
N TYR A 422 -5.99 -15.63 -6.79
CA TYR A 422 -5.04 -16.19 -7.75
C TYR A 422 -3.85 -16.91 -7.10
N ASN A 423 -3.23 -16.38 -6.08
CA ASN A 423 -2.02 -16.95 -5.52
C ASN A 423 -2.13 -17.13 -4.00
N TYR A 424 -1.67 -18.30 -3.51
CA TYR A 424 -1.59 -18.57 -2.08
C TYR A 424 -0.36 -17.87 -1.49
N MET A 425 -0.56 -17.15 -0.40
CA MET A 425 0.55 -16.61 0.37
C MET A 425 1.11 -17.70 1.29
N THR A 426 2.41 -17.78 1.38
CA THR A 426 3.10 -18.72 2.26
C THR A 426 3.34 -18.16 3.67
N ASP A 427 3.23 -16.86 3.83
CA ASP A 427 3.38 -16.19 5.10
C ASP A 427 2.07 -16.32 5.88
N GLY A 428 2.15 -16.57 7.19
CA GLY A 428 1.00 -16.72 8.06
C GLY A 428 0.07 -15.49 8.05
N PRO A 429 -1.08 -15.54 8.73
CA PRO A 429 -1.94 -14.38 8.83
C PRO A 429 -1.13 -13.21 9.38
N LYS A 430 -1.31 -12.03 8.80
CA LYS A 430 -0.47 -10.87 9.12
C LYS A 430 -0.58 -10.38 10.56
N LEU A 431 -1.66 -10.70 11.27
CA LEU A 431 -1.84 -10.31 12.66
C LEU A 431 -1.04 -11.20 13.61
N THR A 432 -1.34 -12.49 13.67
CA THR A 432 -0.70 -13.44 14.58
C THR A 432 -1.00 -14.88 14.14
N ASP A 433 -0.16 -15.82 14.58
CA ASP A 433 -0.35 -17.25 14.37
C ASP A 433 -1.01 -17.96 15.60
N LYS A 434 -1.49 -17.21 16.57
CA LYS A 434 -2.06 -17.75 17.81
C LYS A 434 -3.45 -18.38 17.64
N ALA A 435 -4.21 -18.00 16.60
CA ALA A 435 -5.51 -18.57 16.30
C ALA A 435 -5.69 -18.77 14.79
N PRO A 436 -6.64 -19.65 14.36
CA PRO A 436 -6.97 -19.79 12.95
C PRO A 436 -7.33 -18.45 12.32
N GLY A 437 -7.00 -18.26 11.04
CA GLY A 437 -7.29 -16.98 10.40
C GLY A 437 -7.35 -17.06 8.90
N PHE A 438 -7.90 -16.01 8.29
CA PHE A 438 -7.93 -15.85 6.85
C PHE A 438 -7.74 -14.39 6.42
N HIS A 439 -7.31 -14.25 5.18
CA HIS A 439 -6.90 -12.97 4.63
C HIS A 439 -6.93 -12.99 3.11
N ILE A 440 -7.32 -11.87 2.50
CA ILE A 440 -7.11 -11.58 1.08
C ILE A 440 -6.38 -10.25 0.96
N ILE A 441 -5.49 -10.12 -0.01
CA ILE A 441 -4.73 -8.88 -0.22
C ILE A 441 -4.18 -8.82 -1.63
N ASP A 442 -4.06 -7.62 -2.18
CA ASP A 442 -3.14 -7.31 -3.26
C ASP A 442 -2.62 -5.87 -3.13
N HIS A 443 -1.55 -5.54 -3.86
CA HIS A 443 -0.77 -4.32 -3.65
C HIS A 443 -0.44 -3.60 -4.97
N VAL A 444 -1.40 -3.41 -5.86
CA VAL A 444 -1.11 -2.90 -7.20
C VAL A 444 -0.52 -1.48 -7.16
N ILE A 445 -1.10 -0.62 -6.34
CA ILE A 445 -0.71 0.80 -6.19
C ILE A 445 -0.21 1.13 -4.79
N TYR A 446 0.16 0.11 -4.06
CA TYR A 446 0.58 0.15 -2.66
C TYR A 446 1.63 1.21 -2.38
N HIS A 447 1.36 2.03 -1.36
CA HIS A 447 2.23 3.12 -0.90
C HIS A 447 2.56 4.18 -1.95
N THR A 448 1.72 4.34 -2.95
CA THR A 448 1.90 5.39 -3.97
C THR A 448 0.84 6.49 -3.85
N THR A 449 1.12 7.63 -4.46
CA THR A 449 0.12 8.70 -4.62
C THR A 449 -1.04 8.30 -5.54
N PHE A 450 -0.96 7.14 -6.20
CA PHE A 450 -2.07 6.55 -6.96
C PHE A 450 -3.06 5.78 -6.09
N ASP A 451 -2.79 5.58 -4.80
CA ASP A 451 -3.74 4.97 -3.87
C ASP A 451 -4.83 5.96 -3.46
N ILE A 452 -5.76 6.19 -4.36
CA ILE A 452 -6.85 7.16 -4.29
C ILE A 452 -8.22 6.48 -4.23
N PRO A 453 -9.27 7.15 -3.72
CA PRO A 453 -10.61 6.56 -3.59
C PRO A 453 -11.16 6.00 -4.91
N GLU A 454 -10.87 6.65 -6.04
CA GLU A 454 -11.36 6.28 -7.37
C GLU A 454 -10.94 4.86 -7.77
N LEU A 455 -9.78 4.38 -7.28
CA LEU A 455 -9.28 3.03 -7.55
C LEU A 455 -9.75 1.96 -6.57
N VAL A 456 -10.65 2.31 -5.65
CA VAL A 456 -11.30 1.41 -4.70
C VAL A 456 -12.77 1.24 -5.05
N PRO A 457 -13.15 0.24 -5.86
CA PRO A 457 -14.53 0.01 -6.27
C PRO A 457 -15.43 -0.32 -5.10
N ALA A 458 -16.57 0.37 -4.97
CA ALA A 458 -17.60 0.08 -3.98
C ALA A 458 -18.15 -1.35 -4.12
N GLU A 459 -18.33 -1.82 -5.35
CA GLU A 459 -18.79 -3.18 -5.63
C GLU A 459 -17.79 -4.25 -5.15
N GLY A 460 -16.47 -4.00 -5.24
CA GLY A 460 -15.44 -4.90 -4.72
C GLY A 460 -15.53 -5.04 -3.19
N MET A 461 -15.72 -3.92 -2.47
CA MET A 461 -15.93 -3.93 -1.02
C MET A 461 -17.20 -4.69 -0.64
N LYS A 462 -18.31 -4.50 -1.39
CA LYS A 462 -19.58 -5.24 -1.19
C LYS A 462 -19.36 -6.75 -1.31
N ARG A 463 -18.67 -7.21 -2.35
CA ARG A 463 -18.36 -8.63 -2.56
C ARG A 463 -17.55 -9.22 -1.43
N SER A 464 -16.49 -8.51 -1.02
CA SER A 464 -15.62 -8.94 0.08
C SER A 464 -16.37 -8.99 1.41
N ALA A 465 -17.15 -7.96 1.74
CA ALA A 465 -17.95 -7.92 2.96
C ALA A 465 -18.96 -9.10 3.02
N LYS A 466 -19.70 -9.35 1.93
CA LYS A 466 -20.64 -10.49 1.85
C LYS A 466 -19.93 -11.84 1.98
N ALA A 467 -18.77 -11.99 1.34
CA ALA A 467 -17.97 -13.20 1.45
C ALA A 467 -17.50 -13.44 2.89
N PHE A 468 -17.00 -12.40 3.57
CA PHE A 468 -16.51 -12.49 4.94
C PHE A 468 -17.66 -12.80 5.92
N LEU A 469 -18.82 -12.18 5.79
CA LEU A 469 -20.00 -12.52 6.58
C LEU A 469 -20.39 -13.98 6.38
N GLY A 470 -20.41 -14.47 5.14
CA GLY A 470 -20.72 -15.87 4.85
C GLY A 470 -19.69 -16.85 5.42
N ILE A 471 -18.39 -16.49 5.43
CA ILE A 471 -17.37 -17.29 6.08
C ILE A 471 -17.63 -17.35 7.59
N ILE A 472 -17.91 -16.21 8.23
CA ILE A 472 -18.15 -16.13 9.66
C ILE A 472 -19.41 -16.91 10.06
N ASP A 473 -20.49 -16.84 9.26
CA ASP A 473 -21.70 -17.64 9.50
C ASP A 473 -21.45 -19.14 9.43
N ASP A 474 -20.58 -19.59 8.55
CA ASP A 474 -20.19 -21.00 8.50
C ASP A 474 -19.22 -21.40 9.62
N VAL A 475 -18.30 -20.52 9.98
CA VAL A 475 -17.42 -20.67 11.16
C VAL A 475 -18.24 -20.76 12.44
N ASN A 476 -19.31 -20.02 12.57
CA ASN A 476 -20.22 -20.05 13.73
C ASN A 476 -20.93 -21.39 13.93
N LYS A 477 -20.92 -22.29 12.95
CA LYS A 477 -21.48 -23.64 13.02
C LYS A 477 -20.45 -24.71 13.45
N LEU A 478 -19.18 -24.32 13.64
CA LEU A 478 -18.05 -25.18 13.93
C LEU A 478 -17.54 -24.97 15.34
N SER A 479 -16.98 -26.03 15.93
CA SER A 479 -16.24 -25.90 17.17
C SER A 479 -14.87 -25.29 16.98
N LEU A 480 -14.21 -24.83 18.05
CA LEU A 480 -12.81 -24.38 17.98
C LEU A 480 -11.87 -25.49 17.49
N GLU A 481 -12.13 -26.74 17.87
CA GLU A 481 -11.36 -27.91 17.41
C GLU A 481 -11.49 -28.13 15.90
N ASP A 482 -12.68 -27.92 15.34
CA ASP A 482 -12.93 -28.04 13.89
C ASP A 482 -12.19 -26.98 13.06
N LEU A 483 -11.84 -25.86 13.68
CA LEU A 483 -11.21 -24.71 13.01
C LEU A 483 -9.68 -24.76 13.06
N ARG A 484 -9.12 -25.42 14.09
CA ARG A 484 -7.68 -25.57 14.36
C ARG A 484 -7.12 -26.84 13.72
#